data_4fd2837d0e359436cd3349822ad8d7fc
#
_entry.id   4fd2837d0e359436cd3349822ad8d7fc
#
_cell.length_a   1.000
_cell.length_b   1.000
_cell.length_c   1.000
_cell.angle_alpha   90.00
_cell.angle_beta   90.00
_cell.angle_gamma   90.00
#
_symmetry.space_group_name_H-M   'P 1'
#
loop_
_entity.id
_entity.type
_entity.pdbx_description
1 polymer ?
#
loop_
_entity_poly.entity_id
_entity_poly.type
_entity_poly.pdbx_seq_one_letter_code
_entity_poly.pdbx_strand_id
1 'polypeptide(L)'
;EMVIRDWSSDVCSSDLDDGRTLWVYSGAHDMYFVGDFDENGLYQPIQSVGQLSYNSQSYAAQTYYYEPGKPVIRFAWNRSDIPGAPFNGSMCTPTEMTLKKHGDRYYLSALPIKSTENLVVKSDKLDDFTLTHCTHELGSKTCRISFTVKEGDLTCSLYGLEMKLDKNGLTCGESILPRLKNEPMKVDIITDTNSVEIYLNGVANTVIAHVLDEAKPTFTIHAEDPVEVQNLTVSELSL
;
A
#
# COMPACT_ATOMS: atom_id res chain seq x y z
N GLU A 1 24.00 -23.08 -7.82
CA GLU A 1 23.10 -23.55 -6.73
C GLU A 1 22.74 -22.35 -5.87
N MET A 2 21.56 -21.76 -6.10
CA MET A 2 21.08 -20.62 -5.34
C MET A 2 20.47 -21.18 -4.05
N VAL A 3 21.19 -21.07 -2.93
CA VAL A 3 20.67 -21.49 -1.64
C VAL A 3 19.62 -20.48 -1.18
N ILE A 4 18.37 -20.85 -1.34
CA ILE A 4 17.20 -20.07 -0.93
C ILE A 4 17.08 -20.19 0.60
N ARG A 5 17.65 -19.25 1.36
CA ARG A 5 17.56 -19.25 2.83
C ARG A 5 16.61 -18.20 3.41
N ASP A 6 16.13 -17.23 2.62
CA ASP A 6 15.31 -16.11 3.10
C ASP A 6 14.06 -15.84 2.25
N TRP A 7 13.52 -16.88 1.62
CA TRP A 7 12.31 -16.76 0.82
C TRP A 7 11.16 -17.41 1.57
N SER A 8 10.19 -16.62 1.93
CA SER A 8 8.96 -17.12 2.52
C SER A 8 7.77 -16.67 1.72
N SER A 9 6.93 -17.59 1.56
CA SER A 9 5.53 -17.63 1.19
C SER A 9 5.22 -17.77 -0.29
N ASP A 10 4.63 -18.92 -0.54
CA ASP A 10 3.94 -19.23 -1.77
C ASP A 10 2.56 -18.59 -1.73
N VAL A 11 2.28 -17.62 -2.61
CA VAL A 11 0.95 -17.10 -2.81
C VAL A 11 0.35 -17.81 -4.01
N CYS A 12 -0.63 -18.66 -3.76
CA CYS A 12 -1.43 -19.27 -4.82
C CYS A 12 -2.63 -18.37 -5.08
N SER A 13 -2.72 -17.75 -6.25
CA SER A 13 -3.93 -17.03 -6.68
C SER A 13 -4.75 -17.93 -7.59
N SER A 14 -5.91 -18.37 -7.10
CA SER A 14 -6.88 -19.12 -7.90
C SER A 14 -7.83 -18.23 -8.70
N ASP A 15 -7.77 -16.90 -8.51
CA ASP A 15 -8.76 -15.96 -9.01
C ASP A 15 -8.29 -15.20 -10.26
N LEU A 16 -7.55 -15.86 -11.12
CA LEU A 16 -7.35 -15.35 -12.46
C LEU A 16 -8.60 -15.67 -13.30
N ASP A 17 -9.08 -14.70 -14.08
CA ASP A 17 -10.25 -14.83 -14.96
C ASP A 17 -10.18 -16.04 -15.89
N ASP A 18 -9.00 -16.58 -16.12
CA ASP A 18 -8.73 -17.75 -16.96
C ASP A 18 -8.62 -19.08 -16.18
N GLY A 19 -8.87 -19.06 -14.86
CA GLY A 19 -8.86 -20.24 -14.00
C GLY A 19 -7.47 -20.84 -13.75
N ARG A 20 -6.37 -20.17 -14.15
CA ARG A 20 -5.00 -20.61 -13.88
C ARG A 20 -4.58 -20.25 -12.47
N THR A 21 -3.82 -21.12 -11.85
CA THR A 21 -3.09 -20.84 -10.61
C THR A 21 -1.67 -20.42 -10.96
N LEU A 22 -1.23 -19.29 -10.44
CA LEU A 22 0.16 -18.83 -10.53
C LEU A 22 0.78 -18.74 -9.14
N TRP A 23 2.07 -19.02 -9.07
CA TRP A 23 2.85 -18.95 -7.86
C TRP A 23 3.60 -17.64 -7.77
N VAL A 24 3.62 -17.05 -6.57
CA VAL A 24 4.35 -15.82 -6.29
C VAL A 24 5.41 -16.11 -5.24
N TYR A 25 6.67 -15.83 -5.58
CA TYR A 25 7.78 -15.83 -4.64
C TYR A 25 8.15 -14.39 -4.31
N SER A 26 8.13 -14.03 -3.03
CA SER A 26 8.54 -12.70 -2.55
C SER A 26 9.78 -12.80 -1.67
N GLY A 27 10.66 -11.80 -1.77
CA GLY A 27 11.87 -11.69 -0.96
C GLY A 27 11.73 -10.64 0.15
N ALA A 28 12.74 -10.57 0.99
CA ALA A 28 12.77 -9.74 2.20
C ALA A 28 12.56 -8.24 1.94
N HIS A 29 12.85 -7.75 0.74
CA HIS A 29 12.64 -6.37 0.29
C HIS A 29 11.38 -6.19 -0.56
N ASP A 30 10.41 -7.11 -0.45
CA ASP A 30 9.15 -7.07 -1.21
C ASP A 30 9.32 -7.07 -2.74
N MET A 31 10.45 -7.53 -3.24
CA MET A 31 10.58 -7.92 -4.64
C MET A 31 9.91 -9.28 -4.82
N TYR A 32 9.18 -9.47 -5.92
CA TYR A 32 8.46 -10.71 -6.17
C TYR A 32 8.61 -11.20 -7.60
N PHE A 33 8.50 -12.52 -7.77
CA PHE A 33 8.42 -13.22 -9.04
C PHE A 33 7.04 -13.84 -9.18
N VAL A 34 6.49 -13.78 -10.38
CA VAL A 34 5.24 -14.48 -10.73
C VAL A 34 5.58 -15.56 -11.75
N GLY A 35 5.14 -16.77 -11.52
CA GLY A 35 5.46 -17.89 -12.39
C GLY A 35 4.65 -19.14 -12.09
N ASP A 36 5.11 -20.24 -12.66
CA ASP A 36 4.54 -21.56 -12.47
C ASP A 36 5.65 -22.60 -12.41
N PHE A 37 5.32 -23.83 -12.04
CA PHE A 37 6.23 -24.96 -12.08
C PHE A 37 6.10 -25.73 -13.40
N ASP A 38 7.24 -26.09 -14.00
CA ASP A 38 7.27 -26.96 -15.17
C ASP A 38 7.04 -28.45 -14.78
N GLU A 39 7.03 -29.32 -15.77
CA GLU A 39 6.82 -30.75 -15.60
C GLU A 39 7.88 -31.45 -14.71
N ASN A 40 9.03 -30.82 -14.51
CA ASN A 40 10.11 -31.30 -13.65
C ASN A 40 10.05 -30.70 -12.23
N GLY A 41 9.04 -29.85 -11.94
CA GLY A 41 8.89 -29.16 -10.68
C GLY A 41 9.85 -27.98 -10.52
N LEU A 42 10.42 -27.46 -11.62
CA LEU A 42 11.27 -26.27 -11.60
C LEU A 42 10.42 -25.01 -11.82
N TYR A 43 10.61 -24.02 -10.95
CA TYR A 43 9.90 -22.77 -11.06
C TYR A 43 10.33 -21.96 -12.29
N GLN A 44 9.37 -21.55 -13.09
CA GLN A 44 9.55 -20.78 -14.32
C GLN A 44 8.85 -19.41 -14.17
N PRO A 45 9.61 -18.32 -13.99
CA PRO A 45 9.03 -16.99 -13.97
C PRO A 45 8.48 -16.62 -15.35
N ILE A 46 7.24 -16.13 -15.39
CA ILE A 46 6.54 -15.72 -16.64
C ILE A 46 6.71 -14.24 -16.97
N GLN A 47 7.32 -13.48 -16.08
CA GLN A 47 7.57 -12.04 -16.25
C GLN A 47 8.82 -11.61 -15.49
N SER A 48 9.32 -10.40 -15.76
CA SER A 48 10.39 -9.79 -14.98
C SER A 48 9.95 -9.54 -13.54
N VAL A 49 10.90 -9.48 -12.61
CA VAL A 49 10.68 -9.20 -11.20
C VAL A 49 9.79 -7.97 -10.99
N GLY A 50 8.87 -8.07 -10.05
CA GLY A 50 8.03 -6.98 -9.57
C GLY A 50 8.55 -6.42 -8.24
N GLN A 51 8.06 -5.24 -7.87
CA GLN A 51 8.31 -4.58 -6.60
C GLN A 51 6.97 -4.22 -5.97
N LEU A 52 6.77 -4.54 -4.69
CA LEU A 52 5.58 -4.19 -3.94
C LEU A 52 5.82 -2.98 -3.04
N SER A 53 6.88 -2.99 -2.24
CA SER A 53 7.24 -1.89 -1.34
C SER A 53 8.37 -1.04 -1.94
N TYR A 54 8.19 0.27 -1.95
CA TYR A 54 9.07 1.25 -2.61
C TYR A 54 9.94 2.02 -1.62
N ASN A 55 10.27 1.41 -0.49
CA ASN A 55 11.29 1.91 0.44
C ASN A 55 11.96 0.77 1.20
N SER A 56 12.89 1.12 2.10
CA SER A 56 13.63 0.17 2.92
C SER A 56 13.02 -0.07 4.31
N GLN A 57 11.94 0.61 4.67
CA GLN A 57 11.33 0.49 6.00
C GLN A 57 10.51 -0.79 6.14
N SER A 58 9.72 -1.15 5.12
CA SER A 58 9.06 -2.44 5.08
C SER A 58 10.07 -3.53 4.78
N TYR A 59 10.23 -4.50 5.67
CA TYR A 59 11.26 -5.53 5.57
C TYR A 59 10.81 -6.88 6.09
N ALA A 60 11.46 -7.95 5.62
CA ALA A 60 11.27 -9.33 6.09
C ALA A 60 9.80 -9.74 6.18
N ALA A 61 9.03 -9.39 5.15
CA ALA A 61 7.63 -9.76 5.07
C ALA A 61 7.45 -11.28 5.08
N GLN A 62 6.42 -11.72 5.80
CA GLN A 62 6.01 -13.12 5.88
C GLN A 62 4.52 -13.21 5.65
N THR A 63 4.05 -14.33 5.08
CA THR A 63 2.63 -14.62 5.00
C THR A 63 2.22 -15.58 6.09
N TYR A 64 0.98 -15.44 6.54
CA TYR A 64 0.36 -16.41 7.41
C TYR A 64 0.09 -17.72 6.65
N TYR A 65 -0.09 -18.77 7.45
CA TYR A 65 -0.42 -20.10 6.94
C TYR A 65 -1.49 -20.03 5.85
N TYR A 66 -1.13 -20.55 4.69
CA TYR A 66 -2.04 -20.67 3.56
C TYR A 66 -3.05 -21.79 3.80
N GLU A 67 -4.31 -21.45 3.72
CA GLU A 67 -5.42 -22.39 3.73
C GLU A 67 -6.27 -22.16 2.47
N PRO A 68 -6.52 -23.21 1.65
CA PRO A 68 -7.28 -23.06 0.41
C PRO A 68 -8.61 -22.33 0.63
N GLY A 69 -8.90 -21.33 -0.20
CA GLY A 69 -10.13 -20.54 -0.12
C GLY A 69 -10.14 -19.43 0.94
N LYS A 70 -9.04 -19.25 1.68
CA LYS A 70 -8.88 -18.12 2.60
C LYS A 70 -7.90 -17.08 2.04
N PRO A 71 -8.06 -15.80 2.41
CA PRO A 71 -7.10 -14.77 2.04
C PRO A 71 -5.69 -15.08 2.54
N VAL A 72 -4.70 -14.79 1.72
CA VAL A 72 -3.30 -14.81 2.14
C VAL A 72 -2.98 -13.49 2.82
N ILE A 73 -2.60 -13.54 4.08
CA ILE A 73 -2.32 -12.34 4.88
C ILE A 73 -0.82 -12.17 5.03
N ARG A 74 -0.32 -11.01 4.64
CA ARG A 74 1.07 -10.60 4.76
C ARG A 74 1.27 -9.71 5.97
N PHE A 75 2.38 -9.94 6.69
CA PHE A 75 2.92 -9.05 7.71
C PHE A 75 4.35 -8.65 7.32
N ALA A 76 4.72 -7.42 7.56
CA ALA A 76 6.09 -6.94 7.39
C ALA A 76 6.56 -6.22 8.64
N TRP A 77 7.85 -6.22 8.85
CA TRP A 77 8.47 -5.41 9.89
C TRP A 77 8.69 -4.00 9.36
N ASN A 78 8.12 -3.02 10.06
CA ASN A 78 8.46 -1.61 9.88
C ASN A 78 9.72 -1.31 10.69
N ARG A 79 10.86 -1.14 10.02
CA ARG A 79 12.18 -0.91 10.63
C ARG A 79 12.42 0.52 11.10
N SER A 80 11.40 1.36 11.11
CA SER A 80 11.53 2.75 11.52
C SER A 80 12.02 2.85 12.96
N ASP A 81 12.96 3.73 13.21
CA ASP A 81 13.34 4.12 14.56
C ASP A 81 12.20 4.88 15.22
N ILE A 82 11.94 4.55 16.48
CA ILE A 82 10.89 5.19 17.28
C ILE A 82 11.59 6.01 18.38
N PRO A 83 11.78 7.32 18.18
CA PRO A 83 12.50 8.15 19.16
C PRO A 83 11.86 8.09 20.56
N GLY A 84 12.68 7.79 21.55
CA GLY A 84 12.26 7.73 22.96
C GLY A 84 11.56 6.44 23.39
N ALA A 85 11.30 5.50 22.47
CA ALA A 85 10.79 4.18 22.82
C ALA A 85 11.91 3.25 23.33
N PRO A 86 11.61 2.30 24.22
CA PRO A 86 12.57 1.28 24.66
C PRO A 86 12.79 0.16 23.63
N PHE A 87 12.19 0.25 22.46
CA PHE A 87 12.26 -0.71 21.35
C PHE A 87 12.33 0.06 20.03
N ASN A 88 12.78 -0.61 18.98
CA ASN A 88 12.77 -0.11 17.60
C ASN A 88 11.85 -0.94 16.73
N GLY A 89 11.22 -0.25 15.77
CA GLY A 89 10.34 -0.85 14.80
C GLY A 89 8.97 -1.21 15.36
N SER A 90 8.10 -1.51 14.42
CA SER A 90 6.74 -1.98 14.66
C SER A 90 6.36 -3.00 13.58
N MET A 91 5.17 -3.54 13.63
CA MET A 91 4.63 -4.27 12.49
C MET A 91 3.89 -3.29 11.59
N CYS A 92 4.05 -3.46 10.28
CA CYS A 92 3.18 -2.80 9.30
C CYS A 92 1.74 -3.32 9.45
N THR A 93 0.78 -2.56 8.98
CA THR A 93 -0.61 -3.00 8.88
C THR A 93 -0.68 -4.33 8.12
N PRO A 94 -1.36 -5.35 8.67
CA PRO A 94 -1.57 -6.60 7.96
C PRO A 94 -2.29 -6.36 6.63
N THR A 95 -1.80 -6.99 5.55
CA THR A 95 -2.37 -6.81 4.22
C THR A 95 -2.86 -8.14 3.65
N GLU A 96 -4.01 -8.11 2.98
CA GLU A 96 -4.50 -9.22 2.17
C GLU A 96 -3.84 -9.15 0.79
N MET A 97 -3.25 -10.28 0.38
CA MET A 97 -2.54 -10.39 -0.87
C MET A 97 -3.39 -11.05 -1.94
N THR A 98 -3.38 -10.46 -3.12
CA THR A 98 -4.00 -11.02 -4.33
C THR A 98 -3.11 -10.76 -5.53
N LEU A 99 -3.32 -11.51 -6.62
CA LEU A 99 -2.62 -11.27 -7.87
C LEU A 99 -3.59 -10.61 -8.86
N LYS A 100 -3.22 -9.43 -9.37
CA LYS A 100 -4.02 -8.67 -10.33
C LYS A 100 -3.35 -8.64 -11.70
N LYS A 101 -4.11 -8.92 -12.75
CA LYS A 101 -3.64 -8.74 -14.12
C LYS A 101 -3.95 -7.32 -14.60
N HIS A 102 -2.95 -6.64 -15.16
CA HIS A 102 -3.11 -5.36 -15.83
C HIS A 102 -2.30 -5.34 -17.12
N GLY A 103 -2.97 -5.25 -18.26
CA GLY A 103 -2.37 -5.50 -19.57
C GLY A 103 -1.81 -6.92 -19.66
N ASP A 104 -0.55 -7.03 -20.07
CA ASP A 104 0.14 -8.33 -20.19
C ASP A 104 0.95 -8.71 -18.94
N ARG A 105 0.80 -7.97 -17.84
CA ARG A 105 1.56 -8.16 -16.62
C ARG A 105 0.69 -8.47 -15.42
N TYR A 106 1.21 -9.29 -14.51
CA TYR A 106 0.62 -9.56 -13.20
C TYR A 106 1.29 -8.72 -12.13
N TYR A 107 0.48 -8.17 -11.24
CA TYR A 107 0.91 -7.35 -10.11
C TYR A 107 0.46 -8.00 -8.80
N LEU A 108 1.40 -8.19 -7.90
CA LEU A 108 1.05 -8.55 -6.53
C LEU A 108 0.36 -7.35 -5.89
N SER A 109 -0.85 -7.57 -5.41
CA SER A 109 -1.64 -6.55 -4.70
C SER A 109 -1.64 -6.88 -3.22
N ALA A 110 -1.36 -5.88 -2.40
CA ALA A 110 -1.46 -5.95 -0.95
C ALA A 110 -2.22 -4.72 -0.45
N LEU A 111 -3.40 -4.96 0.10
CA LEU A 111 -4.24 -3.91 0.70
C LEU A 111 -4.50 -4.25 2.17
N PRO A 112 -4.70 -3.26 3.04
CA PRO A 112 -5.06 -3.50 4.44
C PRO A 112 -6.19 -4.51 4.56
N ILE A 113 -6.06 -5.45 5.49
CA ILE A 113 -7.07 -6.49 5.71
C ILE A 113 -8.41 -5.86 6.07
N LYS A 114 -9.49 -6.52 5.67
CA LYS A 114 -10.85 -6.02 5.88
C LYS A 114 -11.17 -5.76 7.36
N SER A 115 -10.58 -6.50 8.28
CA SER A 115 -10.80 -6.30 9.72
C SER A 115 -10.29 -4.96 10.25
N THR A 116 -9.44 -4.22 9.51
CA THR A 116 -9.07 -2.83 9.87
C THR A 116 -10.29 -1.89 9.86
N GLU A 117 -11.35 -2.23 9.13
CA GLU A 117 -12.62 -1.49 9.14
C GLU A 117 -13.31 -1.54 10.52
N ASN A 118 -13.07 -2.59 11.31
CA ASN A 118 -13.62 -2.71 12.68
C ASN A 118 -12.98 -1.73 13.67
N LEU A 119 -11.85 -1.12 13.29
CA LEU A 119 -11.18 -0.10 14.11
C LEU A 119 -11.74 1.30 13.88
N VAL A 120 -12.61 1.48 12.88
CA VAL A 120 -13.19 2.78 12.55
C VAL A 120 -14.18 3.18 13.62
N VAL A 121 -13.93 4.30 14.30
CA VAL A 121 -14.81 4.89 15.33
C VAL A 121 -15.61 6.08 14.79
N LYS A 122 -15.07 6.75 13.76
CA LYS A 122 -15.74 7.85 13.07
C LYS A 122 -15.29 7.85 11.62
N SER A 123 -16.17 8.19 10.69
CA SER A 123 -15.84 8.29 9.28
C SER A 123 -16.61 9.43 8.63
N ASP A 124 -15.88 10.31 7.97
CA ASP A 124 -16.42 11.39 7.17
C ASP A 124 -16.20 11.06 5.70
N LYS A 125 -17.28 10.90 4.96
CA LYS A 125 -17.24 10.66 3.52
C LYS A 125 -17.70 11.90 2.80
N LEU A 126 -16.85 12.39 1.90
CA LEU A 126 -17.14 13.52 1.05
C LEU A 126 -17.63 13.02 -0.32
N ASP A 127 -18.64 13.72 -0.86
CA ASP A 127 -19.10 13.46 -2.23
C ASP A 127 -17.97 13.76 -3.23
N ASP A 128 -18.10 13.24 -4.43
CA ASP A 128 -17.15 13.54 -5.51
C ASP A 128 -17.16 15.03 -5.83
N PHE A 129 -15.99 15.63 -5.94
CA PHE A 129 -15.85 17.07 -6.14
C PHE A 129 -14.64 17.42 -7.00
N THR A 130 -14.72 18.57 -7.65
CA THR A 130 -13.59 19.18 -8.36
C THR A 130 -13.05 20.33 -7.52
N LEU A 131 -11.76 20.32 -7.27
CA LEU A 131 -11.14 21.31 -6.38
C LEU A 131 -9.76 21.75 -6.83
N THR A 132 -9.34 22.89 -6.31
CA THR A 132 -7.94 23.33 -6.23
C THR A 132 -7.41 23.29 -4.80
N HIS A 133 -8.29 23.28 -3.80
CA HIS A 133 -7.90 23.20 -2.40
C HIS A 133 -9.01 22.57 -1.55
N CYS A 134 -8.60 21.68 -0.63
CA CYS A 134 -9.46 21.11 0.40
C CYS A 134 -8.64 20.93 1.69
N THR A 135 -9.26 21.20 2.83
CA THR A 135 -8.67 20.92 4.16
C THR A 135 -9.67 20.17 5.00
N HIS A 136 -9.21 19.11 5.64
CA HIS A 136 -9.98 18.33 6.60
C HIS A 136 -9.20 18.26 7.93
N GLU A 137 -9.87 18.66 9.02
CA GLU A 137 -9.32 18.58 10.38
C GLU A 137 -9.35 17.12 10.86
N LEU A 138 -8.25 16.67 11.46
CA LEU A 138 -8.10 15.31 11.96
C LEU A 138 -8.24 15.29 13.48
N GLY A 139 -9.15 14.47 13.98
CA GLY A 139 -9.40 14.31 15.42
C GLY A 139 -8.49 13.27 16.08
N SER A 140 -7.78 12.45 15.30
CA SER A 140 -6.89 11.39 15.79
C SER A 140 -5.63 11.30 14.97
N LYS A 141 -4.51 10.94 15.60
CA LYS A 141 -3.26 10.57 14.90
C LYS A 141 -3.39 9.25 14.16
N THR A 142 -4.24 8.36 14.64
CA THR A 142 -4.52 7.08 14.01
C THR A 142 -5.72 7.23 13.10
N CYS A 143 -5.48 7.31 11.80
CA CYS A 143 -6.54 7.49 10.83
C CYS A 143 -6.28 6.69 9.54
N ARG A 144 -7.36 6.49 8.79
CA ARG A 144 -7.30 5.96 7.43
C ARG A 144 -7.94 6.96 6.48
N ILE A 145 -7.23 7.29 5.41
CA ILE A 145 -7.69 8.24 4.38
C ILE A 145 -7.62 7.52 3.05
N SER A 146 -8.74 7.53 2.31
CA SER A 146 -8.78 6.94 0.98
C SER A 146 -9.44 7.88 -0.01
N PHE A 147 -8.93 7.92 -1.24
CA PHE A 147 -9.50 8.72 -2.33
C PHE A 147 -9.02 8.21 -3.68
N THR A 148 -9.67 8.69 -4.74
CA THR A 148 -9.33 8.35 -6.12
C THR A 148 -9.14 9.62 -6.94
N VAL A 149 -8.06 9.66 -7.73
CA VAL A 149 -7.76 10.72 -8.71
C VAL A 149 -7.69 10.08 -10.10
N LYS A 150 -8.53 10.53 -11.03
CA LYS A 150 -8.52 10.03 -12.40
C LYS A 150 -7.37 10.63 -13.20
N GLU A 151 -7.30 11.94 -13.20
CA GLU A 151 -6.33 12.74 -13.95
C GLU A 151 -6.00 14.01 -13.19
N GLY A 152 -4.85 14.63 -13.51
CA GLY A 152 -4.36 15.87 -12.92
C GLY A 152 -3.27 15.62 -11.88
N ASP A 153 -2.57 16.71 -11.58
CA ASP A 153 -1.49 16.75 -10.61
C ASP A 153 -2.00 17.40 -9.33
N LEU A 154 -1.68 16.83 -8.19
CA LEU A 154 -2.03 17.40 -6.89
C LEU A 154 -0.97 17.10 -5.83
N THR A 155 -0.96 17.90 -4.79
CA THR A 155 -0.18 17.68 -3.57
C THR A 155 -1.11 17.44 -2.40
N CYS A 156 -0.84 16.40 -1.62
CA CYS A 156 -1.49 16.19 -0.33
C CYS A 156 -0.50 16.51 0.78
N SER A 157 -1.01 17.00 1.91
CA SER A 157 -0.22 17.08 3.14
C SER A 157 -1.01 16.43 4.28
N LEU A 158 -0.33 15.60 5.05
CA LEU A 158 -0.90 14.86 6.17
C LEU A 158 0.01 15.04 7.39
N TYR A 159 -0.45 15.76 8.42
CA TYR A 159 0.37 16.13 9.57
C TYR A 159 1.73 16.75 9.18
N GLY A 160 1.77 17.52 8.08
CA GLY A 160 2.97 18.12 7.54
C GLY A 160 3.81 17.21 6.64
N LEU A 161 3.46 15.93 6.48
CA LEU A 161 4.08 15.05 5.49
C LEU A 161 3.50 15.34 4.11
N GLU A 162 4.33 15.76 3.19
CA GLU A 162 3.92 16.06 1.81
C GLU A 162 3.98 14.83 0.91
N MET A 163 2.97 14.69 0.07
CA MET A 163 2.84 13.67 -0.97
C MET A 163 2.44 14.36 -2.27
N LYS A 164 3.08 14.00 -3.36
CA LYS A 164 2.75 14.52 -4.70
C LYS A 164 2.21 13.41 -5.58
N LEU A 165 1.08 13.63 -6.21
CA LEU A 165 0.52 12.78 -7.24
C LEU A 165 0.66 13.46 -8.59
N ASP A 166 1.19 12.75 -9.57
CA ASP A 166 1.30 13.21 -10.95
C ASP A 166 1.13 12.03 -11.95
N LYS A 167 1.33 12.31 -13.23
CA LYS A 167 1.23 11.31 -14.30
C LYS A 167 2.14 10.08 -14.10
N ASN A 168 3.19 10.16 -13.29
CA ASN A 168 4.13 9.06 -13.04
C ASN A 168 3.71 8.20 -11.84
N GLY A 169 2.93 8.76 -10.91
CA GLY A 169 2.46 8.08 -9.70
C GLY A 169 2.45 8.97 -8.47
N LEU A 170 2.74 8.38 -7.31
CA LEU A 170 2.77 9.07 -6.02
C LEU A 170 4.21 9.14 -5.50
N THR A 171 4.66 10.33 -5.14
CA THR A 171 5.96 10.58 -4.50
C THR A 171 5.74 11.02 -3.06
N CYS A 172 6.47 10.40 -2.11
CA CYS A 172 6.52 10.81 -0.72
C CYS A 172 7.94 10.61 -0.19
N GLY A 173 8.62 11.72 0.13
CA GLY A 173 10.04 11.68 0.46
C GLY A 173 10.85 11.07 -0.69
N GLU A 174 11.63 10.02 -0.39
CA GLU A 174 12.43 9.28 -1.38
C GLU A 174 11.64 8.17 -2.10
N SER A 175 10.43 7.89 -1.65
CA SER A 175 9.59 6.83 -2.23
C SER A 175 8.84 7.33 -3.46
N ILE A 176 8.94 6.59 -4.55
CA ILE A 176 8.20 6.85 -5.80
C ILE A 176 7.38 5.60 -6.14
N LEU A 177 6.07 5.66 -5.89
CA LEU A 177 5.14 4.59 -6.21
C LEU A 177 4.62 4.78 -7.64
N PRO A 178 4.91 3.85 -8.56
CA PRO A 178 4.54 4.02 -9.96
C PRO A 178 3.03 3.91 -10.18
N ARG A 179 2.50 4.74 -11.06
CA ARG A 179 1.12 4.65 -11.53
C ARG A 179 0.94 3.45 -12.46
N LEU A 180 -0.17 2.73 -12.31
CA LEU A 180 -0.63 1.81 -13.34
C LEU A 180 -1.11 2.60 -14.56
N LYS A 181 -0.61 2.22 -15.74
CA LYS A 181 -0.91 2.93 -16.99
C LYS A 181 -2.42 2.88 -17.29
N ASN A 182 -3.00 4.04 -17.59
CA ASN A 182 -4.41 4.21 -17.92
C ASN A 182 -5.39 3.85 -16.78
N GLU A 183 -4.89 3.74 -15.54
CA GLU A 183 -5.75 3.53 -14.38
C GLU A 183 -5.86 4.82 -13.54
N PRO A 184 -7.02 5.04 -12.90
CA PRO A 184 -7.11 6.04 -11.84
C PRO A 184 -6.13 5.72 -10.72
N MET A 185 -5.60 6.74 -10.06
CA MET A 185 -4.80 6.57 -8.86
C MET A 185 -5.73 6.42 -7.66
N LYS A 186 -5.83 5.20 -7.12
CA LYS A 186 -6.54 4.90 -5.86
C LYS A 186 -5.52 4.93 -4.75
N VAL A 187 -5.64 5.91 -3.88
CA VAL A 187 -4.74 6.12 -2.74
C VAL A 187 -5.45 5.65 -1.47
N ASP A 188 -4.74 4.89 -0.65
CA ASP A 188 -5.17 4.50 0.69
C ASP A 188 -4.00 4.76 1.65
N ILE A 189 -4.23 5.50 2.72
CA ILE A 189 -3.22 5.95 3.66
C ILE A 189 -3.67 5.52 5.05
N ILE A 190 -2.77 4.89 5.81
CA ILE A 190 -2.97 4.61 7.23
C ILE A 190 -1.89 5.30 8.02
N THR A 191 -2.30 6.03 9.06
CA THR A 191 -1.38 6.63 10.00
C THR A 191 -1.44 5.91 11.35
N ASP A 192 -0.31 5.82 11.96
CA ASP A 192 -0.14 5.52 13.38
C ASP A 192 0.73 6.62 14.00
N THR A 193 1.00 6.55 15.29
CA THR A 193 1.67 7.59 16.10
C THR A 193 2.96 8.15 15.48
N ASN A 194 3.69 7.35 14.72
CA ASN A 194 5.02 7.71 14.17
C ASN A 194 5.30 7.11 12.80
N SER A 195 4.28 6.62 12.12
CA SER A 195 4.41 6.08 10.78
C SER A 195 3.20 6.39 9.90
N VAL A 196 3.45 6.47 8.62
CA VAL A 196 2.44 6.62 7.58
C VAL A 196 2.66 5.52 6.55
N GLU A 197 1.66 4.69 6.34
CA GLU A 197 1.63 3.68 5.30
C GLU A 197 0.78 4.17 4.13
N ILE A 198 1.32 4.11 2.92
CA ILE A 198 0.68 4.60 1.70
C ILE A 198 0.59 3.46 0.70
N TYR A 199 -0.60 3.25 0.16
CA TYR A 199 -0.90 2.24 -0.85
C TYR A 199 -1.44 2.91 -2.11
N LEU A 200 -0.82 2.64 -3.25
CA LEU A 200 -1.27 3.11 -4.55
C LEU A 200 -1.81 1.95 -5.38
N ASN A 201 -3.09 1.98 -5.72
CA ASN A 201 -3.81 0.94 -6.45
C ASN A 201 -3.72 -0.47 -5.80
N GLY A 202 -3.17 -0.55 -4.60
CA GLY A 202 -2.84 -1.77 -3.89
C GLY A 202 -1.65 -2.54 -4.45
N VAL A 203 -1.03 -2.09 -5.54
CA VAL A 203 0.10 -2.79 -6.21
C VAL A 203 1.46 -2.14 -5.95
N ALA A 204 1.47 -1.01 -5.27
CA ALA A 204 2.66 -0.34 -4.78
C ALA A 204 2.37 0.23 -3.40
N ASN A 205 3.30 0.10 -2.47
CA ASN A 205 3.20 0.69 -1.14
C ASN A 205 4.53 1.26 -0.65
N THR A 206 4.45 2.08 0.38
CA THR A 206 5.60 2.57 1.13
C THR A 206 5.22 2.78 2.59
N VAL A 207 6.21 2.73 3.47
CA VAL A 207 6.07 3.04 4.89
C VAL A 207 7.05 4.18 5.21
N ILE A 208 6.53 5.29 5.68
CA ILE A 208 7.32 6.46 6.03
C ILE A 208 7.34 6.60 7.56
N ALA A 209 8.55 6.63 8.13
CA ALA A 209 8.73 7.06 9.50
C ALA A 209 8.51 8.57 9.57
N HIS A 210 7.51 9.00 10.31
CA HIS A 210 7.16 10.40 10.42
C HIS A 210 6.60 10.71 11.80
N VAL A 211 7.18 11.69 12.47
CA VAL A 211 6.60 12.23 13.69
C VAL A 211 5.45 13.15 13.29
N LEU A 212 4.25 12.73 13.63
CA LEU A 212 3.05 13.49 13.29
C LEU A 212 3.04 14.85 14.00
N ASP A 213 3.03 15.93 13.20
CA ASP A 213 3.05 17.30 13.70
C ASP A 213 1.68 17.68 14.28
N GLU A 214 1.59 17.70 15.61
CA GLU A 214 0.34 18.05 16.34
C GLU A 214 -0.10 19.49 16.10
N ALA A 215 0.80 20.37 15.67
CA ALA A 215 0.43 21.74 15.29
C ALA A 215 -0.27 21.81 13.92
N LYS A 216 -0.27 20.70 13.16
CA LYS A 216 -0.90 20.59 11.85
C LYS A 216 -1.78 19.33 11.76
N PRO A 217 -2.81 19.17 12.61
CA PRO A 217 -3.66 17.99 12.61
C PRO A 217 -4.65 18.03 11.44
N THR A 218 -4.13 18.12 10.22
CA THR A 218 -4.93 18.28 9.01
C THR A 218 -4.50 17.33 7.91
N PHE A 219 -5.46 16.93 7.10
CA PHE A 219 -5.24 16.41 5.76
C PHE A 219 -5.64 17.49 4.75
N THR A 220 -4.73 17.87 3.87
CA THR A 220 -4.99 18.86 2.84
C THR A 220 -4.73 18.30 1.46
N ILE A 221 -5.52 18.77 0.49
CA ILE A 221 -5.28 18.56 -0.94
C ILE A 221 -5.16 19.93 -1.59
N HIS A 222 -4.15 20.09 -2.43
CA HIS A 222 -3.91 21.28 -3.24
C HIS A 222 -3.56 20.89 -4.67
N ALA A 223 -4.13 21.60 -5.64
CA ALA A 223 -3.82 21.46 -7.06
C ALA A 223 -3.75 22.86 -7.70
N GLU A 224 -2.87 23.05 -8.68
CA GLU A 224 -2.78 24.30 -9.45
C GLU A 224 -4.00 24.46 -10.38
N ASP A 225 -4.33 23.40 -11.08
CA ASP A 225 -5.54 23.31 -11.91
C ASP A 225 -6.62 22.46 -11.21
N PRO A 226 -7.92 22.69 -11.48
CA PRO A 226 -9.00 21.92 -10.90
C PRO A 226 -8.87 20.42 -11.17
N VAL A 227 -8.82 19.61 -10.12
CA VAL A 227 -8.72 18.14 -10.16
C VAL A 227 -9.97 17.50 -9.58
N GLU A 228 -10.49 16.48 -10.26
CA GLU A 228 -11.59 15.65 -9.76
C GLU A 228 -11.07 14.63 -8.75
N VAL A 229 -11.52 14.74 -7.49
CA VAL A 229 -11.28 13.80 -6.41
C VAL A 229 -12.56 13.05 -6.11
N GLN A 230 -12.48 11.72 -6.11
CA GLN A 230 -13.63 10.84 -5.91
C GLN A 230 -13.45 9.99 -4.65
N ASN A 231 -14.57 9.70 -4.01
CA ASN A 231 -14.66 8.78 -2.85
C ASN A 231 -13.70 9.15 -1.71
N LEU A 232 -13.46 10.46 -1.47
CA LEU A 232 -12.64 10.87 -0.35
C LEU A 232 -13.33 10.48 0.96
N THR A 233 -12.65 9.62 1.72
CA THR A 233 -13.10 9.17 3.02
C THR A 233 -11.98 9.38 4.02
N VAL A 234 -12.31 10.01 5.15
CA VAL A 234 -11.41 10.20 6.29
C VAL A 234 -12.00 9.47 7.48
N SER A 235 -11.29 8.49 8.01
CA SER A 235 -11.75 7.65 9.12
C SER A 235 -10.79 7.75 10.29
N GLU A 236 -11.31 8.00 11.49
CA GLU A 236 -10.57 7.90 12.74
C GLU A 236 -10.57 6.43 13.19
N LEU A 237 -9.41 5.92 13.58
CA LEU A 237 -9.23 4.56 14.04
C LEU A 237 -8.95 4.56 15.55
N SER A 238 -9.44 3.52 16.24
CA SER A 238 -9.12 3.23 17.64
C SER A 238 -8.71 1.78 17.77
N LEU A 239 -7.63 1.54 18.48
CA LEU A 239 -7.13 0.23 18.88
C LEU A 239 -7.76 -0.18 20.21
#